data_31bcf07190d0537788bb46c2e44b0db4
#
_entry.id   31bcf07190d0537788bb46c2e44b0db4
#
_cell.length_a   1.000
_cell.length_b   1.000
_cell.length_c   1.000
_cell.angle_alpha   90.00
_cell.angle_beta   90.00
_cell.angle_gamma   90.00
#
_symmetry.space_group_name_H-M   'P 1'
#
loop_
_entity.id
_entity.type
_entity.pdbx_description
1 polymer ?
#
loop_
_entity_poly.entity_id
_entity_poly.type
_entity_poly.pdbx_seq_one_letter_code
_entity_poly.pdbx_strand_id
1 'polypeptide(L)'
;HLPYVINDPSPSFALAQGGIESNWGRSYLAQRNNFFGIKCMKALNEYGPKIHALLAPEKRGRRVDEAEGSNDFYFFFKDLASCYAYRQINLARERYQRQINGIAEPRYFKEYAEAVAAGGWATDKKYAETIVGTIEDLEFYLLD
;
A
#
# COMPACT_ATOMS: atom_id res chain seq x y z
N HIS A 1 -16.30 -1.53 -11.16
CA HIS A 1 -15.25 -2.12 -11.98
C HIS A 1 -13.94 -1.36 -11.82
N LEU A 2 -12.90 -2.04 -11.42
CA LEU A 2 -11.58 -1.44 -11.29
C LEU A 2 -10.92 -1.28 -12.66
N PRO A 3 -10.28 -0.13 -12.93
CA PRO A 3 -9.63 0.12 -14.21
C PRO A 3 -8.35 -0.73 -14.40
N TYR A 4 -7.97 -1.51 -13.40
CA TYR A 4 -6.75 -2.32 -13.42
C TYR A 4 -7.08 -3.77 -13.08
N VAL A 5 -6.43 -4.68 -13.76
CA VAL A 5 -6.45 -6.08 -13.35
C VAL A 5 -5.54 -6.19 -12.13
N ILE A 6 -6.13 -6.51 -11.01
CA ILE A 6 -5.38 -6.68 -9.78
C ILE A 6 -5.04 -8.17 -9.67
N ASN A 7 -3.80 -8.47 -9.92
CA ASN A 7 -3.27 -9.81 -9.72
C ASN A 7 -2.25 -9.73 -8.57
N ASP A 8 -2.74 -10.00 -7.36
CA ASP A 8 -1.90 -9.97 -6.18
C ASP A 8 -1.38 -11.38 -5.91
N PRO A 9 -0.06 -11.60 -5.99
CA PRO A 9 0.50 -12.93 -5.73
C PRO A 9 0.36 -13.37 -4.27
N SER A 10 0.13 -12.43 -3.36
CA SER A 10 -0.03 -12.72 -1.93
C SER A 10 -1.13 -11.87 -1.30
N PRO A 11 -2.39 -12.31 -1.38
CA PRO A 11 -3.49 -11.65 -0.67
C PRO A 11 -3.27 -11.51 0.83
N SER A 12 -2.63 -12.50 1.45
CA SER A 12 -2.29 -12.45 2.89
C SER A 12 -1.38 -11.27 3.21
N PHE A 13 -0.40 -11.01 2.35
CA PHE A 13 0.49 -9.86 2.53
C PHE A 13 -0.29 -8.54 2.43
N ALA A 14 -1.14 -8.40 1.42
CA ALA A 14 -1.93 -7.18 1.24
C ALA A 14 -2.85 -6.92 2.45
N LEU A 15 -3.49 -7.96 2.96
CA LEU A 15 -4.38 -7.84 4.12
C LEU A 15 -3.62 -7.43 5.38
N ALA A 16 -2.49 -8.08 5.66
CA ALA A 16 -1.67 -7.75 6.82
C ALA A 16 -1.09 -6.34 6.71
N GLN A 17 -0.58 -5.98 5.54
CA GLN A 17 -0.04 -4.65 5.28
C GLN A 17 -1.10 -3.57 5.51
N GLY A 18 -2.26 -3.71 4.89
CA GLY A 18 -3.36 -2.75 5.04
C GLY A 18 -3.87 -2.67 6.47
N GLY A 19 -3.96 -3.80 7.15
CA GLY A 19 -4.38 -3.85 8.55
C GLY A 19 -3.42 -3.10 9.47
N ILE A 20 -2.14 -3.38 9.37
CA ILE A 20 -1.11 -2.76 10.21
C ILE A 20 -0.98 -1.26 9.91
N GLU A 21 -0.86 -0.89 8.65
CA GLU A 21 -0.69 0.51 8.23
C GLU A 21 -1.89 1.38 8.58
N SER A 22 -3.08 0.82 8.60
CA SER A 22 -4.32 1.54 8.88
C SER A 22 -4.77 1.45 10.33
N ASN A 23 -3.99 0.81 11.19
CA ASN A 23 -4.43 0.45 12.54
C ASN A 23 -5.80 -0.27 12.49
N TRP A 24 -5.89 -1.28 11.63
CA TRP A 24 -7.10 -2.08 11.41
C TRP A 24 -8.34 -1.22 11.07
N GLY A 25 -8.11 -0.23 10.21
CA GLY A 25 -9.16 0.66 9.71
C GLY A 25 -9.49 1.84 10.62
N ARG A 26 -8.78 2.01 11.73
CA ARG A 26 -9.09 3.06 12.73
C ARG A 26 -8.35 4.36 12.51
N SER A 27 -7.26 4.37 11.73
CA SER A 27 -6.45 5.57 11.55
C SER A 27 -7.21 6.68 10.82
N TYR A 28 -6.73 7.92 10.97
CA TYR A 28 -7.28 9.05 10.23
C TYR A 28 -7.25 8.81 8.72
N LEU A 29 -6.16 8.28 8.21
CA LEU A 29 -6.00 8.00 6.79
C LEU A 29 -6.95 6.90 6.31
N ALA A 30 -7.21 5.89 7.14
CA ALA A 30 -8.18 4.84 6.81
C ALA A 30 -9.59 5.40 6.64
N GLN A 31 -9.96 6.42 7.42
CA GLN A 31 -11.24 7.12 7.29
C GLN A 31 -11.35 7.86 5.95
N ARG A 32 -10.25 8.06 5.26
CA ARG A 32 -10.17 8.65 3.91
C ARG A 32 -9.74 7.60 2.89
N ASN A 33 -9.99 6.35 3.20
CA ASN A 33 -9.73 5.20 2.35
C ASN A 33 -8.24 5.01 1.99
N ASN A 34 -7.32 5.58 2.76
CA ASN A 34 -5.89 5.35 2.57
C ASN A 34 -5.40 4.35 3.62
N PHE A 35 -5.52 3.07 3.31
CA PHE A 35 -5.21 1.97 4.23
C PHE A 35 -3.72 1.61 4.26
N PHE A 36 -2.96 2.06 3.28
CA PHE A 36 -1.54 1.70 3.17
C PHE A 36 -0.59 2.85 3.49
N GLY A 37 -1.10 3.97 4.00
CA GLY A 37 -0.28 5.13 4.32
C GLY A 37 0.44 5.69 3.09
N ILE A 38 -0.21 5.69 1.93
CA ILE A 38 0.42 6.07 0.67
C ILE A 38 0.59 7.58 0.59
N LYS A 39 1.83 8.02 0.45
CA LYS A 39 2.18 9.43 0.35
C LYS A 39 1.97 9.98 -1.05
N CYS A 40 1.51 11.22 -1.10
CA CYS A 40 1.42 12.01 -2.32
C CYS A 40 2.71 12.80 -2.46
N MET A 41 3.61 12.34 -3.33
CA MET A 41 5.00 12.81 -3.39
C MET A 41 5.20 14.07 -4.23
N LYS A 42 4.20 14.48 -5.00
CA LYS A 42 4.27 15.66 -5.87
C LYS A 42 2.91 16.36 -5.94
N ALA A 43 2.86 17.53 -6.59
CA ALA A 43 1.60 18.25 -6.73
C ALA A 43 0.56 17.43 -7.49
N LEU A 44 -0.71 17.53 -7.08
CA LEU A 44 -1.79 16.72 -7.68
C LEU A 44 -1.92 16.91 -9.19
N ASN A 45 -1.67 18.11 -9.69
CA ASN A 45 -1.76 18.40 -11.13
C ASN A 45 -0.65 17.73 -11.96
N GLU A 46 0.37 17.19 -11.30
CA GLU A 46 1.43 16.41 -11.97
C GLU A 46 1.06 14.94 -12.17
N TYR A 47 -0.05 14.49 -11.57
CA TYR A 47 -0.56 13.14 -11.78
C TYR A 47 -1.54 13.11 -12.96
N GLY A 48 -1.52 12.00 -13.69
CA GLY A 48 -2.40 11.80 -14.83
C GLY A 48 -3.86 11.46 -14.45
N PRO A 49 -4.73 11.37 -15.46
CA PRO A 49 -6.16 11.13 -15.23
C PRO A 49 -6.46 9.78 -14.58
N LYS A 50 -5.65 8.76 -14.81
CA LYS A 50 -5.82 7.44 -14.18
C LYS A 50 -5.70 7.53 -12.66
N ILE A 51 -4.75 8.30 -12.16
CA ILE A 51 -4.56 8.50 -10.73
C ILE A 51 -5.69 9.37 -10.18
N HIS A 52 -6.04 10.46 -10.85
CA HIS A 52 -7.14 11.33 -10.43
C HIS A 52 -8.47 10.58 -10.28
N ALA A 53 -8.72 9.59 -11.14
CA ALA A 53 -9.92 8.77 -11.07
C ALA A 53 -10.02 7.93 -9.78
N LEU A 54 -8.92 7.74 -9.07
CA LEU A 54 -8.87 6.98 -7.81
C LEU A 54 -9.05 7.86 -6.58
N LEU A 55 -8.95 9.18 -6.72
CA LEU A 55 -8.92 10.11 -5.60
C LEU A 55 -10.30 10.64 -5.21
N ALA A 56 -10.43 11.03 -3.94
CA ALA A 56 -11.63 11.68 -3.44
C ALA A 56 -11.84 13.01 -4.15
N PRO A 57 -13.07 13.30 -4.64
CA PRO A 57 -13.31 14.48 -5.49
C PRO A 57 -13.05 15.83 -4.82
N GLU A 58 -13.45 15.96 -3.56
CA GLU A 58 -13.52 17.25 -2.85
C GLU A 58 -12.16 17.86 -2.55
N LYS A 59 -11.22 17.03 -2.12
CA LYS A 59 -9.88 17.47 -1.74
C LYS A 59 -8.78 16.84 -2.60
N ARG A 60 -9.17 16.27 -3.70
CA ARG A 60 -8.24 15.51 -4.55
C ARG A 60 -7.46 14.45 -3.80
N GLY A 61 -8.03 13.97 -2.70
CA GLY A 61 -7.44 12.93 -1.91
C GLY A 61 -6.14 13.31 -1.19
N ARG A 62 -5.86 14.60 -1.02
CA ARG A 62 -4.60 15.01 -0.40
C ARG A 62 -4.82 15.76 0.90
N ARG A 63 -3.98 15.48 1.87
CA ARG A 63 -3.88 16.26 3.09
C ARG A 63 -2.43 16.39 3.55
N VAL A 64 -2.18 17.42 4.34
CA VAL A 64 -0.93 17.56 5.09
C VAL A 64 -1.03 16.68 6.33
N ASP A 65 0.03 15.96 6.65
CA ASP A 65 0.17 15.27 7.92
C ASP A 65 0.49 16.32 8.99
N GLU A 66 -0.38 16.48 9.95
CA GLU A 66 -0.21 17.44 11.04
C GLU A 66 0.61 16.88 12.20
N ALA A 67 0.94 15.59 12.18
CA ALA A 67 1.68 14.97 13.25
C ALA A 67 3.14 15.46 13.27
N GLU A 68 3.53 16.09 14.36
CA GLU A 68 4.91 16.40 14.70
C GLU A 68 5.69 17.28 13.71
N GLY A 69 5.01 18.21 13.06
CA GLY A 69 5.68 19.14 12.15
C GLY A 69 6.11 18.52 10.82
N SER A 70 5.62 17.35 10.52
CA SER A 70 5.81 16.71 9.23
C SER A 70 5.15 17.51 8.12
N ASN A 71 5.86 17.68 7.00
CA ASN A 71 5.31 18.26 5.77
C ASN A 71 4.85 17.20 4.78
N ASP A 72 4.62 15.98 5.24
CA ASP A 72 4.18 14.89 4.40
C ASP A 72 2.73 15.09 3.97
N PHE A 73 2.47 14.75 2.72
CA PHE A 73 1.13 14.75 2.14
C PHE A 73 0.72 13.33 1.83
N TYR A 74 -0.57 13.02 2.05
CA TYR A 74 -1.12 11.70 1.79
C TYR A 74 -2.29 11.79 0.84
N PHE A 75 -2.48 10.74 0.05
CA PHE A 75 -3.67 10.64 -0.79
C PHE A 75 -4.93 10.37 0.03
N PHE A 76 -6.03 10.97 -0.41
CA PHE A 76 -7.38 10.58 0.00
C PHE A 76 -8.01 9.86 -1.18
N PHE A 77 -8.36 8.59 -1.00
CA PHE A 77 -8.97 7.80 -2.07
C PHE A 77 -10.49 7.87 -1.99
N LYS A 78 -11.14 7.70 -3.13
CA LYS A 78 -12.61 7.73 -3.18
C LYS A 78 -13.25 6.51 -2.51
N ASP A 79 -12.55 5.37 -2.50
CA ASP A 79 -12.97 4.12 -1.88
C ASP A 79 -11.76 3.22 -1.60
N LEU A 80 -12.00 2.10 -0.90
CA LEU A 80 -10.95 1.13 -0.58
C LEU A 80 -10.40 0.45 -1.84
N ALA A 81 -11.25 0.14 -2.79
CA ALA A 81 -10.82 -0.50 -4.04
C ALA A 81 -9.84 0.39 -4.81
N SER A 82 -10.06 1.70 -4.81
CA SER A 82 -9.15 2.66 -5.45
C SER A 82 -7.80 2.75 -4.73
N CYS A 83 -7.81 2.71 -3.41
CA CYS A 83 -6.58 2.63 -2.62
C CYS A 83 -5.78 1.38 -2.97
N TYR A 84 -6.44 0.24 -3.05
CA TYR A 84 -5.81 -1.02 -3.42
C TYR A 84 -5.25 -0.97 -4.84
N ALA A 85 -5.99 -0.39 -5.78
CA ALA A 85 -5.52 -0.22 -7.15
C ALA A 85 -4.25 0.63 -7.21
N TYR A 86 -4.19 1.72 -6.44
CA TYR A 86 -2.98 2.56 -6.38
C TYR A 86 -1.81 1.78 -5.79
N ARG A 87 -2.04 0.98 -4.74
CA ARG A 87 -1.01 0.11 -4.18
C ARG A 87 -0.39 -0.77 -5.26
N GLN A 88 -1.22 -1.36 -6.11
CA GLN A 88 -0.73 -2.21 -7.21
C GLN A 88 0.08 -1.42 -8.25
N ILE A 89 -0.35 -0.21 -8.57
CA ILE A 89 0.42 0.70 -9.43
C ILE A 89 1.79 0.99 -8.79
N ASN A 90 1.81 1.27 -7.50
CA ASN A 90 3.04 1.56 -6.78
C ASN A 90 3.99 0.35 -6.77
N LEU A 91 3.47 -0.85 -6.52
CA LEU A 91 4.27 -2.07 -6.54
C LEU A 91 4.77 -2.45 -7.94
N ALA A 92 4.14 -1.93 -9.00
CA ALA A 92 4.62 -2.13 -10.37
C ALA A 92 5.87 -1.31 -10.70
N ARG A 93 6.29 -0.40 -9.83
CA ARG A 93 7.52 0.38 -10.04
C ARG A 93 8.74 -0.52 -10.08
N GLU A 94 9.72 -0.11 -10.86
CA GLU A 94 10.94 -0.88 -11.10
C GLU A 94 11.66 -1.29 -9.80
N ARG A 95 11.73 -0.39 -8.82
CA ARG A 95 12.39 -0.67 -7.54
C ARG A 95 11.80 -1.86 -6.79
N TYR A 96 10.48 -2.06 -6.89
CA TYR A 96 9.82 -3.23 -6.31
C TYR A 96 9.94 -4.44 -7.21
N GLN A 97 9.75 -4.25 -8.50
CA GLN A 97 9.79 -5.36 -9.46
C GLN A 97 11.16 -6.04 -9.52
N ARG A 98 12.24 -5.29 -9.34
CA ARG A 98 13.58 -5.88 -9.25
C ARG A 98 13.69 -6.89 -8.12
N GLN A 99 13.11 -6.57 -6.96
CA GLN A 99 13.14 -7.44 -5.79
C GLN A 99 12.17 -8.61 -5.95
N ILE A 100 10.97 -8.34 -6.43
CA ILE A 100 9.93 -9.35 -6.61
C ILE A 100 10.34 -10.38 -7.68
N ASN A 101 10.93 -9.93 -8.79
CA ASN A 101 11.36 -10.82 -9.86
C ASN A 101 12.51 -11.76 -9.45
N GLY A 102 13.20 -11.42 -8.38
CA GLY A 102 14.22 -12.29 -7.79
C GLY A 102 13.67 -13.43 -6.94
N ILE A 103 12.35 -13.46 -6.69
CA ILE A 103 11.70 -14.46 -5.86
C ILE A 103 11.39 -15.69 -6.72
N ALA A 104 11.84 -16.87 -6.26
CA ALA A 104 11.57 -18.13 -6.95
C ALA A 104 10.10 -18.53 -6.87
N GLU A 105 9.45 -18.18 -5.75
CA GLU A 105 8.03 -18.47 -5.51
C GLU A 105 7.31 -17.20 -5.04
N PRO A 106 6.75 -16.39 -5.97
CA PRO A 106 6.14 -15.09 -5.64
C PRO A 106 4.94 -15.16 -4.70
N ARG A 107 4.32 -16.33 -4.59
CA ARG A 107 3.18 -16.53 -3.69
C ARG A 107 3.58 -16.75 -2.25
N TYR A 108 4.87 -16.95 -2.01
CA TYR A 108 5.34 -17.18 -0.66
C TYR A 108 5.44 -15.86 0.09
N PHE A 109 4.54 -15.64 1.01
CA PHE A 109 4.35 -14.34 1.66
C PHE A 109 5.59 -13.79 2.35
N LYS A 110 6.47 -14.65 2.90
CA LYS A 110 7.72 -14.20 3.55
C LYS A 110 8.66 -13.53 2.58
N GLU A 111 8.94 -14.19 1.48
CA GLU A 111 9.84 -13.66 0.45
C GLU A 111 9.24 -12.41 -0.21
N TYR A 112 7.93 -12.41 -0.41
CA TYR A 112 7.24 -11.26 -0.97
C TYR A 112 7.31 -10.04 -0.04
N ALA A 113 7.08 -10.23 1.25
CA ALA A 113 7.21 -9.17 2.25
C ALA A 113 8.61 -8.59 2.31
N GLU A 114 9.62 -9.45 2.28
CA GLU A 114 11.03 -9.05 2.26
C GLU A 114 11.37 -8.27 0.99
N ALA A 115 10.87 -8.70 -0.16
CA ALA A 115 11.10 -8.04 -1.44
C ALA A 115 10.47 -6.63 -1.47
N VAL A 116 9.26 -6.49 -0.97
CA VAL A 116 8.57 -5.19 -0.91
C VAL A 116 9.30 -4.24 0.04
N ALA A 117 9.74 -4.74 1.19
CA ALA A 117 10.55 -3.96 2.13
C ALA A 117 11.88 -3.52 1.51
N ALA A 118 12.57 -4.43 0.84
CA ALA A 118 13.85 -4.15 0.15
C ALA A 118 13.69 -3.14 -0.98
N GLY A 119 12.52 -3.09 -1.61
CA GLY A 119 12.17 -2.09 -2.62
C GLY A 119 11.94 -0.69 -2.06
N GLY A 120 11.89 -0.54 -0.72
CA GLY A 120 11.80 0.75 -0.05
C GLY A 120 10.40 1.14 0.40
N TRP A 121 9.48 0.19 0.59
CA TRP A 121 8.14 0.50 1.06
C TRP A 121 8.14 1.17 2.44
N ALA A 122 9.00 0.70 3.33
CA ALA A 122 9.15 1.26 4.67
C ALA A 122 10.62 1.36 5.05
N THR A 123 10.93 2.30 5.93
CA THR A 123 12.30 2.52 6.45
C THR A 123 12.62 1.66 7.67
N ASP A 124 11.59 1.15 8.35
CA ASP A 124 11.75 0.27 9.51
C ASP A 124 12.28 -1.09 9.07
N LYS A 125 13.43 -1.47 9.60
CA LYS A 125 14.08 -2.75 9.29
C LYS A 125 13.25 -3.96 9.74
N LYS A 126 12.33 -3.77 10.68
CA LYS A 126 11.44 -4.83 11.18
C LYS A 126 10.13 -4.91 10.44
N TYR A 127 9.95 -4.14 9.40
CA TYR A 127 8.68 -4.06 8.67
C TYR A 127 8.23 -5.43 8.14
N ALA A 128 9.10 -6.11 7.39
CA ALA A 128 8.79 -7.42 6.84
C ALA A 128 8.51 -8.44 7.95
N GLU A 129 9.31 -8.41 9.01
CA GLU A 129 9.17 -9.31 10.16
C GLU A 129 7.81 -9.14 10.85
N THR A 130 7.38 -7.89 11.04
CA THR A 130 6.08 -7.58 11.65
C THR A 130 4.92 -8.07 10.77
N ILE A 131 5.00 -7.84 9.46
CA ILE A 131 4.00 -8.32 8.50
C ILE A 131 3.91 -9.84 8.51
N VAL A 132 5.05 -10.51 8.42
CA VAL A 132 5.12 -11.98 8.42
C VAL A 132 4.56 -12.56 9.71
N GLY A 133 4.91 -11.99 10.86
CA GLY A 133 4.39 -12.42 12.16
C GLY A 133 2.87 -12.30 12.23
N THR A 134 2.31 -11.22 11.70
CA THR A 134 0.86 -11.02 11.66
C THR A 134 0.18 -12.06 10.78
N ILE A 135 0.75 -12.35 9.60
CA ILE A 135 0.21 -13.36 8.69
C ILE A 135 0.20 -14.74 9.37
N GLU A 136 1.27 -15.09 10.06
CA GLU A 136 1.38 -16.37 10.75
C GLU A 136 0.41 -16.47 11.94
N ASP A 137 0.37 -15.44 12.78
CA ASP A 137 -0.46 -15.42 14.00
C ASP A 137 -1.95 -15.46 13.69
N LEU A 138 -2.38 -14.79 12.62
CA LEU A 138 -3.79 -14.70 12.22
C LEU A 138 -4.15 -15.70 11.11
N GLU A 139 -3.20 -16.55 10.71
CA GLU A 139 -3.37 -17.57 9.69
C GLU A 139 -3.83 -17.02 8.33
N PHE A 140 -3.44 -15.78 8.01
CA PHE A 140 -3.82 -15.15 6.74
C PHE A 140 -3.26 -15.90 5.52
N TYR A 141 -2.20 -16.68 5.69
CA TYR A 141 -1.62 -17.49 4.61
C TYR A 141 -2.64 -18.45 3.98
N LEU A 142 -3.73 -18.76 4.67
CA LEU A 142 -4.82 -19.57 4.12
C LEU A 142 -5.53 -18.88 2.94
N LEU A 143 -5.34 -17.57 2.77
CA LEU A 143 -5.90 -16.80 1.66
C LEU A 143 -5.05 -16.89 0.38
N ASP A 144 -3.81 -17.30 0.50
CA ASP A 144 -2.90 -17.43 -0.64
C ASP A 144 -3.16 -18.79 -1.38
#